data_6468606cfd5e927eb246408a34217053
#
_entry.id   6468606cfd5e927eb246408a34217053
#
_cell.length_a   1.000
_cell.length_b   1.000
_cell.length_c   1.000
_cell.angle_alpha   90.00
_cell.angle_beta   90.00
_cell.angle_gamma   90.00
#
_symmetry.space_group_name_H-M   'P 1'
#
loop_
_entity.id
_entity.type
_entity.pdbx_description
1 polymer ?
#
loop_
_entity_poly.entity_id
_entity_poly.type
_entity_poly.pdbx_seq_one_letter_code
_entity_poly.pdbx_strand_id
1 'polypeptide(L)'
;VKPFEDLRVEAGLNKEQFHIRERWYAPEEHFGIGALSNRAGANIMPEINVNKMNTALKRKCFYPFYQLIVDFDGAVLLCNHDWDKRLILGNVKETSILDIWNSEKYKEVRGNLANANRNHSPCNRCDANGMMMGGEFVSKWKEYYEGQKPVKK
;
A
#
# COMPACT_ATOMS: atom_id res chain seq x y z
N VAL A 1 5.61 -5.70 -25.73
CA VAL A 1 4.28 -6.33 -25.96
C VAL A 1 4.40 -7.52 -26.87
N LYS A 2 5.10 -7.39 -28.03
CA LYS A 2 5.23 -8.49 -29.02
C LYS A 2 5.63 -9.85 -28.40
N PRO A 3 6.62 -9.96 -27.51
CA PRO A 3 6.98 -11.26 -26.92
C PRO A 3 5.85 -11.93 -26.13
N PHE A 4 4.98 -11.15 -25.49
CA PHE A 4 3.84 -11.70 -24.76
C PHE A 4 2.70 -12.16 -25.68
N GLU A 5 2.50 -11.49 -26.79
CA GLU A 5 1.55 -11.95 -27.82
C GLU A 5 2.01 -13.26 -28.47
N ASP A 6 3.29 -13.41 -28.72
CA ASP A 6 3.87 -14.65 -29.26
C ASP A 6 3.67 -15.81 -28.25
N LEU A 7 3.93 -15.57 -26.95
CA LEU A 7 3.66 -16.54 -25.87
C LEU A 7 2.18 -16.90 -25.75
N ARG A 8 1.27 -15.92 -25.89
CA ARG A 8 -0.17 -16.16 -25.88
C ARG A 8 -0.58 -17.13 -27.00
N VAL A 9 -0.08 -16.90 -28.22
CA VAL A 9 -0.36 -17.74 -29.39
C VAL A 9 0.21 -19.15 -29.19
N GLU A 10 1.45 -19.25 -28.73
CA GLU A 10 2.12 -20.53 -28.45
C GLU A 10 1.36 -21.34 -27.38
N ALA A 11 0.83 -20.67 -26.35
CA ALA A 11 0.01 -21.29 -25.32
C ALA A 11 -1.42 -21.62 -25.78
N GLY A 12 -1.81 -21.29 -27.01
CA GLY A 12 -3.15 -21.53 -27.55
C GLY A 12 -4.24 -20.69 -26.90
N LEU A 13 -3.89 -19.59 -26.24
CA LEU A 13 -4.84 -18.71 -25.54
C LEU A 13 -5.42 -17.67 -26.50
N ASN A 14 -6.73 -17.44 -26.43
CA ASN A 14 -7.38 -16.35 -27.14
C ASN A 14 -7.23 -15.01 -26.39
N LYS A 15 -7.67 -13.89 -27.00
CA LYS A 15 -7.56 -12.54 -26.43
C LYS A 15 -8.45 -12.33 -25.19
N GLU A 16 -9.48 -13.12 -25.00
CA GLU A 16 -10.36 -13.05 -23.83
C GLU A 16 -9.75 -13.79 -22.62
N GLN A 17 -8.94 -14.82 -22.89
CA GLN A 17 -8.26 -15.61 -21.87
C GLN A 17 -6.93 -14.98 -21.41
N PHE A 18 -6.34 -14.12 -22.24
CA PHE A 18 -5.05 -13.50 -21.95
C PHE A 18 -5.07 -12.01 -22.27
N HIS A 19 -5.07 -11.20 -21.24
CA HIS A 19 -5.08 -9.74 -21.35
C HIS A 19 -3.71 -9.15 -21.04
N ILE A 20 -3.13 -8.44 -22.00
CA ILE A 20 -1.93 -7.63 -21.79
C ILE A 20 -2.40 -6.22 -21.49
N ARG A 21 -2.10 -5.74 -20.27
CA ARG A 21 -2.25 -4.33 -19.90
C ARG A 21 -0.94 -3.60 -20.15
N GLU A 22 -0.91 -2.82 -21.20
CA GLU A 22 0.14 -1.83 -21.36
C GLU A 22 -0.10 -0.68 -20.38
N ARG A 23 0.94 -0.28 -19.65
CA ARG A 23 0.92 0.99 -18.94
C ARG A 23 1.43 2.06 -19.86
N TRP A 24 0.55 2.96 -20.20
CA TRP A 24 0.88 4.15 -20.96
C TRP A 24 1.57 5.15 -20.06
N TYR A 25 2.60 5.79 -20.58
CA TYR A 25 3.10 7.05 -20.06
C TYR A 25 2.60 8.16 -20.99
N ALA A 26 1.60 8.90 -20.53
CA ALA A 26 1.21 10.16 -21.15
C ALA A 26 1.72 11.29 -20.22
N PRO A 27 2.60 12.16 -20.67
CA PRO A 27 3.12 13.27 -19.84
C PRO A 27 2.02 14.17 -19.27
N GLU A 28 0.88 14.21 -19.93
CA GLU A 28 -0.29 15.02 -19.58
C GLU A 28 -1.23 14.31 -18.60
N GLU A 29 -1.06 12.99 -18.40
CA GLU A 29 -1.90 12.22 -17.49
C GLU A 29 -1.26 12.12 -16.10
N HIS A 30 -1.99 12.57 -15.09
CA HIS A 30 -1.57 12.45 -13.69
C HIS A 30 -1.55 11.01 -13.16
N PHE A 31 -1.95 10.02 -13.93
CA PHE A 31 -2.05 8.59 -13.58
C PHE A 31 -1.06 7.68 -14.30
N GLY A 32 -0.13 8.22 -15.06
CA GLY A 32 0.87 7.44 -15.79
C GLY A 32 2.02 6.93 -14.91
N ILE A 33 3.09 6.49 -15.55
CA ILE A 33 4.34 6.00 -14.91
C ILE A 33 4.93 7.06 -13.97
N GLY A 34 4.76 8.34 -14.26
CA GLY A 34 5.17 9.45 -13.39
C GLY A 34 4.51 9.47 -12.01
N ALA A 35 3.44 8.68 -11.81
CA ALA A 35 2.78 8.50 -10.50
C ALA A 35 3.23 7.23 -9.75
N LEU A 36 4.21 6.49 -10.27
CA LEU A 36 4.75 5.33 -9.57
C LEU A 36 5.48 5.76 -8.30
N SER A 37 5.16 5.08 -7.20
CA SER A 37 5.90 5.27 -5.96
C SER A 37 7.24 4.53 -5.98
N ASN A 38 8.19 5.01 -5.19
CA ASN A 38 9.49 4.36 -5.02
C ASN A 38 9.41 3.05 -4.21
N ARG A 39 8.20 2.58 -3.85
CA ARG A 39 7.97 1.34 -3.08
C ARG A 39 8.82 1.27 -1.82
N ALA A 40 8.81 2.34 -1.04
CA ALA A 40 9.62 2.50 0.16
C ALA A 40 11.14 2.33 -0.10
N GLY A 41 11.58 2.71 -1.28
CA GLY A 41 12.96 2.66 -1.72
C GLY A 41 13.40 1.35 -2.39
N ALA A 42 12.47 0.41 -2.64
CA ALA A 42 12.74 -0.81 -3.40
C ALA A 42 12.70 -0.60 -4.91
N ASN A 43 12.00 0.44 -5.37
CA ASN A 43 11.85 0.79 -6.78
C ASN A 43 12.43 2.18 -7.04
N ILE A 44 13.60 2.25 -7.64
CA ILE A 44 14.29 3.51 -7.99
C ILE A 44 14.49 3.54 -9.48
N MET A 45 13.84 4.50 -10.14
CA MET A 45 13.88 4.72 -11.59
C MET A 45 14.01 6.22 -11.87
N PRO A 46 15.22 6.80 -11.77
CA PRO A 46 15.44 8.24 -11.92
C PRO A 46 14.99 8.77 -13.29
N GLU A 47 15.09 7.96 -14.34
CA GLU A 47 14.68 8.26 -15.71
C GLU A 47 13.19 8.60 -15.86
N ILE A 48 12.37 8.14 -14.91
CA ILE A 48 10.92 8.44 -14.83
C ILE A 48 10.54 9.09 -13.48
N ASN A 49 11.46 9.82 -12.86
CA ASN A 49 11.24 10.55 -11.60
C ASN A 49 10.89 9.69 -10.37
N VAL A 50 11.18 8.40 -10.40
CA VAL A 50 11.05 7.54 -9.21
C VAL A 50 12.37 7.58 -8.43
N ASN A 51 12.46 8.49 -7.47
CA ASN A 51 13.70 8.83 -6.81
C ASN A 51 13.83 8.23 -5.41
N LYS A 52 15.08 8.07 -4.98
CA LYS A 52 15.40 7.74 -3.59
C LYS A 52 15.04 8.92 -2.68
N MET A 53 14.32 8.62 -1.62
CA MET A 53 14.05 9.60 -0.56
C MET A 53 15.27 9.74 0.36
N ASN A 54 15.71 10.97 0.58
CA ASN A 54 16.82 11.29 1.50
C ASN A 54 16.31 11.66 2.91
N THR A 55 15.04 12.08 3.01
CA THR A 55 14.39 12.44 4.26
C THR A 55 12.99 11.87 4.30
N ALA A 56 12.55 11.46 5.50
CA ALA A 56 11.19 10.95 5.69
C ALA A 56 10.15 12.06 5.45
N LEU A 57 9.03 11.70 4.84
CA LEU A 57 7.89 12.61 4.69
C LEU A 57 7.31 12.99 6.06
N LYS A 58 7.12 14.27 6.30
CA LYS A 58 6.45 14.80 7.50
C LYS A 58 4.93 14.87 7.29
N ARG A 59 4.31 13.70 7.10
CA ARG A 59 2.85 13.60 6.92
C ARG A 59 2.32 12.27 7.43
N LYS A 60 1.06 12.28 7.86
CA LYS A 60 0.34 11.07 8.30
C LYS A 60 0.29 10.02 7.20
N CYS A 61 0.21 8.76 7.62
CA CYS A 61 -0.03 7.65 6.70
C CYS A 61 -1.11 6.74 7.27
N PHE A 62 -2.17 6.52 6.51
CA PHE A 62 -3.33 5.76 6.95
C PHE A 62 -3.40 4.36 6.36
N TYR A 63 -2.50 3.96 5.46
CA TYR A 63 -2.52 2.63 4.83
C TYR A 63 -2.63 1.48 5.84
N PRO A 64 -1.85 1.43 6.95
CA PRO A 64 -1.97 0.34 7.91
C PRO A 64 -3.23 0.35 8.78
N PHE A 65 -4.13 1.32 8.59
CA PHE A 65 -5.39 1.40 9.33
C PHE A 65 -6.54 0.69 8.62
N TYR A 66 -6.44 0.45 7.33
CA TYR A 66 -7.51 -0.16 6.54
C TYR A 66 -7.06 -1.32 5.65
N GLN A 67 -5.75 -1.64 5.64
CA GLN A 67 -5.23 -2.77 4.87
C GLN A 67 -4.20 -3.55 5.68
N LEU A 68 -4.13 -4.83 5.38
CA LEU A 68 -3.12 -5.77 5.86
C LEU A 68 -2.67 -6.58 4.65
N ILE A 69 -1.36 -6.76 4.51
CA ILE A 69 -0.78 -7.53 3.41
C ILE A 69 -0.19 -8.80 3.97
N VAL A 70 -0.62 -9.94 3.44
CA VAL A 70 -0.03 -11.23 3.73
C VAL A 70 0.72 -11.68 2.49
N ASP A 71 1.98 -11.99 2.65
CA ASP A 71 2.82 -12.50 1.58
C ASP A 71 2.68 -14.03 1.43
N PHE A 72 3.18 -14.59 0.32
CA PHE A 72 3.04 -16.02 -0.01
C PHE A 72 3.64 -16.97 1.07
N ASP A 73 4.63 -16.51 1.83
CA ASP A 73 5.27 -17.25 2.93
C ASP A 73 4.53 -17.11 4.28
N GLY A 74 3.43 -16.35 4.30
CA GLY A 74 2.62 -16.06 5.50
C GLY A 74 3.08 -14.82 6.27
N ALA A 75 4.16 -14.17 5.86
CA ALA A 75 4.62 -12.94 6.50
C ALA A 75 3.59 -11.80 6.35
N VAL A 76 3.31 -11.12 7.45
CA VAL A 76 2.43 -9.94 7.46
C VAL A 76 3.27 -8.67 7.35
N LEU A 77 3.07 -7.96 6.24
CA LEU A 77 3.78 -6.73 5.92
C LEU A 77 2.99 -5.50 6.37
N LEU A 78 3.70 -4.40 6.62
CA LEU A 78 3.09 -3.15 7.05
C LEU A 78 2.09 -2.60 6.01
N CYS A 79 2.47 -2.60 4.74
CA CYS A 79 1.63 -2.11 3.64
C CYS A 79 2.17 -2.61 2.28
N ASN A 80 1.39 -2.37 1.23
CA ASN A 80 1.72 -2.74 -0.15
C ASN A 80 2.90 -1.95 -0.77
N HIS A 81 3.51 -1.01 -0.05
CA HIS A 81 4.71 -0.31 -0.50
C HIS A 81 6.01 -0.93 0.05
N ASP A 82 5.94 -1.80 1.06
CA ASP A 82 7.11 -2.45 1.65
C ASP A 82 7.54 -3.67 0.84
N TRP A 83 8.01 -3.45 -0.38
CA TRP A 83 8.42 -4.51 -1.30
C TRP A 83 9.67 -5.27 -0.85
N ASP A 84 10.55 -4.62 -0.09
CA ASP A 84 11.76 -5.25 0.46
C ASP A 84 11.47 -6.02 1.76
N LYS A 85 10.21 -6.09 2.21
CA LYS A 85 9.79 -6.76 3.45
C LYS A 85 10.60 -6.31 4.68
N ARG A 86 10.86 -5.02 4.78
CA ARG A 86 11.72 -4.44 5.83
C ARG A 86 11.05 -4.40 7.21
N LEU A 87 9.71 -4.47 7.24
CA LEU A 87 8.95 -4.50 8.49
C LEU A 87 7.90 -5.60 8.46
N ILE A 88 8.30 -6.77 8.91
CA ILE A 88 7.40 -7.90 9.13
C ILE A 88 6.74 -7.74 10.50
N LEU A 89 5.42 -7.76 10.55
CA LEU A 89 4.61 -7.54 11.76
C LEU A 89 4.18 -8.84 12.44
N GLY A 90 4.27 -9.97 11.75
CA GLY A 90 3.96 -11.30 12.22
C GLY A 90 3.93 -12.30 11.09
N ASN A 91 3.50 -13.54 11.38
CA ASN A 91 3.30 -14.58 10.38
C ASN A 91 1.98 -15.31 10.65
N VAL A 92 1.09 -15.40 9.66
CA VAL A 92 -0.23 -16.03 9.81
C VAL A 92 -0.17 -17.55 9.99
N LYS A 93 0.99 -18.18 9.78
CA LYS A 93 1.21 -19.59 10.09
C LYS A 93 1.42 -19.83 11.59
N GLU A 94 1.76 -18.78 12.35
CA GLU A 94 2.14 -18.85 13.76
C GLU A 94 1.10 -18.17 14.66
N THR A 95 0.48 -17.10 14.16
CA THR A 95 -0.39 -16.22 14.95
C THR A 95 -1.60 -15.82 14.13
N SER A 96 -2.78 -15.74 14.75
CA SER A 96 -3.98 -15.33 14.04
C SER A 96 -3.85 -13.92 13.47
N ILE A 97 -4.52 -13.69 12.34
CA ILE A 97 -4.49 -12.38 11.66
C ILE A 97 -5.01 -11.25 12.55
N LEU A 98 -5.99 -11.54 13.44
CA LEU A 98 -6.55 -10.57 14.39
C LEU A 98 -5.57 -10.25 15.51
N ASP A 99 -4.82 -11.23 16.00
CA ASP A 99 -3.79 -11.01 17.02
C ASP A 99 -2.63 -10.19 16.46
N ILE A 100 -2.21 -10.47 15.23
CA ILE A 100 -1.20 -9.65 14.54
C ILE A 100 -1.70 -8.22 14.35
N TRP A 101 -2.95 -8.04 13.88
CA TRP A 101 -3.57 -6.72 13.68
C TRP A 101 -3.67 -5.91 14.96
N ASN A 102 -3.91 -6.56 16.09
CA ASN A 102 -4.03 -5.95 17.42
C ASN A 102 -2.73 -5.95 18.24
N SER A 103 -1.63 -6.47 17.69
CA SER A 103 -0.35 -6.54 18.38
C SER A 103 0.19 -5.15 18.75
N GLU A 104 0.97 -5.09 19.83
CA GLU A 104 1.61 -3.84 20.27
C GLU A 104 2.53 -3.28 19.18
N LYS A 105 3.26 -4.14 18.47
CA LYS A 105 4.11 -3.73 17.33
C LYS A 105 3.32 -3.01 16.25
N TYR A 106 2.12 -3.52 15.90
CA TYR A 106 1.26 -2.91 14.90
C TYR A 106 0.66 -1.59 15.39
N LYS A 107 0.24 -1.54 16.67
CA LYS A 107 -0.28 -0.32 17.32
C LYS A 107 0.76 0.79 17.40
N GLU A 108 1.99 0.46 17.77
CA GLU A 108 3.11 1.40 17.79
C GLU A 108 3.35 2.05 16.43
N VAL A 109 3.44 1.23 15.39
CA VAL A 109 3.65 1.74 14.02
C VAL A 109 2.49 2.64 13.57
N ARG A 110 1.23 2.24 13.84
CA ARG A 110 0.07 3.08 13.55
C ARG A 110 0.12 4.39 14.31
N GLY A 111 0.47 4.36 15.59
CA GLY A 111 0.62 5.56 16.42
C GLY A 111 1.65 6.53 15.85
N ASN A 112 2.81 6.02 15.45
CA ASN A 112 3.83 6.82 14.78
C ASN A 112 3.30 7.46 13.50
N LEU A 113 2.67 6.68 12.62
CA LEU A 113 2.16 7.15 11.33
C LEU A 113 0.99 8.13 11.46
N ALA A 114 0.12 7.96 12.47
CA ALA A 114 -0.96 8.91 12.79
C ALA A 114 -0.42 10.26 13.26
N ASN A 115 0.76 10.28 13.86
CA ASN A 115 1.45 11.49 14.32
C ASN A 115 2.48 12.03 13.31
N ALA A 116 2.37 11.62 12.03
CA ALA A 116 3.28 12.02 10.95
C ALA A 116 4.77 11.66 11.19
N ASN A 117 5.04 10.72 12.10
CA ASN A 117 6.38 10.20 12.35
C ASN A 117 6.64 9.00 11.43
N ARG A 118 7.41 9.24 10.36
CA ARG A 118 7.85 8.22 9.41
C ARG A 118 9.35 7.91 9.52
N ASN A 119 10.00 8.21 10.63
CA ASN A 119 11.45 8.07 10.78
C ASN A 119 11.92 6.61 10.93
N HIS A 120 11.01 5.64 10.94
CA HIS A 120 11.33 4.22 11.01
C HIS A 120 11.29 3.55 9.63
N SER A 121 12.06 2.47 9.47
CA SER A 121 12.00 1.63 8.26
C SER A 121 10.65 0.90 8.18
N PRO A 122 10.05 0.76 6.98
CA PRO A 122 10.48 1.24 5.65
C PRO A 122 9.99 2.67 5.35
N CYS A 123 9.21 3.28 6.25
CA CYS A 123 8.49 4.53 6.02
C CYS A 123 9.41 5.74 5.81
N ASN A 124 10.62 5.69 6.34
CA ASN A 124 11.62 6.76 6.20
C ASN A 124 12.15 6.95 4.77
N ARG A 125 11.88 6.00 3.88
CA ARG A 125 12.27 6.03 2.47
C ARG A 125 11.08 6.06 1.52
N CYS A 126 9.86 6.07 2.06
CA CYS A 126 8.63 5.94 1.29
C CYS A 126 8.12 7.30 0.82
N ASP A 127 7.86 7.43 -0.48
CA ASP A 127 7.27 8.61 -1.12
C ASP A 127 5.74 8.57 -1.17
N ALA A 128 5.11 7.46 -0.76
CA ALA A 128 3.66 7.33 -0.78
C ALA A 128 2.97 8.39 0.08
N ASN A 129 1.92 9.02 -0.47
CA ASN A 129 1.21 10.09 0.23
C ASN A 129 0.49 9.61 1.49
N GLY A 130 0.14 8.32 1.60
CA GLY A 130 -0.50 7.73 2.76
C GLY A 130 -1.94 8.20 3.01
N MET A 131 -2.65 8.64 1.95
CA MET A 131 -4.01 9.15 2.07
C MET A 131 -4.97 8.15 2.70
N MET A 132 -5.96 8.64 3.42
CA MET A 132 -7.06 7.83 3.93
C MET A 132 -8.02 7.54 2.76
N MET A 133 -8.25 6.26 2.47
CA MET A 133 -9.26 5.86 1.50
C MET A 133 -10.64 6.17 2.07
N GLY A 134 -11.49 6.83 1.26
CA GLY A 134 -12.81 7.27 1.71
C GLY A 134 -12.77 8.46 2.68
N GLY A 135 -11.65 9.18 2.77
CA GLY A 135 -11.49 10.34 3.66
C GLY A 135 -12.51 11.45 3.42
N GLU A 136 -13.02 11.56 2.21
CA GLU A 136 -14.10 12.49 1.81
C GLU A 136 -15.46 12.14 2.44
N PHE A 137 -15.63 10.93 2.94
CA PHE A 137 -16.86 10.47 3.59
C PHE A 137 -16.76 10.44 5.12
N VAL A 138 -15.62 10.77 5.70
CA VAL A 138 -15.38 10.66 7.15
C VAL A 138 -16.37 11.47 7.96
N SER A 139 -16.71 12.69 7.55
CA SER A 139 -17.72 13.53 8.21
C SER A 139 -19.09 12.86 8.22
N LYS A 140 -19.52 12.31 7.08
CA LYS A 140 -20.82 11.62 6.95
C LYS A 140 -20.87 10.36 7.82
N TRP A 141 -19.80 9.59 7.88
CA TRP A 141 -19.70 8.43 8.77
C TRP A 141 -19.75 8.84 10.23
N LYS A 142 -19.05 9.91 10.60
CA LYS A 142 -19.06 10.46 11.95
C LYS A 142 -20.47 10.86 12.38
N GLU A 143 -21.18 11.64 11.56
CA GLU A 143 -22.57 12.05 11.79
C GLU A 143 -23.49 10.83 11.95
N TYR A 144 -23.34 9.81 11.10
CA TYR A 144 -24.12 8.58 11.18
C TYR A 144 -23.92 7.86 12.51
N TYR A 145 -22.68 7.66 12.97
CA TYR A 145 -22.40 6.95 14.23
C TYR A 145 -22.72 7.78 15.47
N GLU A 146 -22.50 9.08 15.44
CA GLU A 146 -22.87 9.98 16.56
C GLU A 146 -24.41 10.15 16.69
N GLY A 147 -25.15 10.03 15.59
CA GLY A 147 -26.61 10.04 15.58
C GLY A 147 -27.25 8.75 16.07
N GLN A 148 -26.52 7.63 16.12
CA GLN A 148 -27.00 6.38 16.69
C GLN A 148 -26.82 6.41 18.22
N LYS A 149 -27.88 6.73 18.94
CA LYS A 149 -27.89 6.57 20.42
C LYS A 149 -27.57 5.11 20.75
N PRO A 150 -26.66 4.83 21.71
CA PRO A 150 -26.39 3.47 22.11
C PRO A 150 -27.69 2.79 22.57
N VAL A 151 -28.01 1.67 21.96
CA VAL A 151 -29.10 0.82 22.44
C VAL A 151 -28.72 0.37 23.85
N LYS A 152 -29.39 0.92 24.87
CA LYS A 152 -29.23 0.45 26.25
C LYS A 152 -29.66 -1.03 26.29
N LYS A 153 -28.68 -1.91 26.50
CA LYS A 153 -28.96 -3.30 26.87
C LYS A 153 -29.49 -3.39 28.26
#